data_1355464bc31cebe37e1c8cbf1e9e390c
#
_entry.id   1355464bc31cebe37e1c8cbf1e9e390c
#
_cell.length_a   1.000
_cell.length_b   1.000
_cell.length_c   1.000
_cell.angle_alpha   90.00
_cell.angle_beta   90.00
_cell.angle_gamma   90.00
#
_symmetry.space_group_name_H-M   'P 1'
#
loop_
_entity.id
_entity.type
_entity.pdbx_description
1 polymer ?
#
loop_
_entity_poly.entity_id
_entity_poly.type
_entity_poly.pdbx_seq_one_letter_code
_entity_poly.pdbx_strand_id
1 'polypeptide(L)'
;VNQTAPDPVPSEPAPAQSATAQPQYTQSAAAPQPQPEAQLTETARPVTLLDILRCAWYAGMAAMALWLIATNLTFRARLAKRARRIEYPGCKLPLYITEAVETPCLFGVLRPAIYITPEAASEPETLAHSVEHELTHYRHGDHIWALLRCLCLVLHWYDPLVWLAAALSRRDAELACDEATIRRLGEAERA
;
A
#
# COMPACT_ATOMS: atom_id res chain seq x y z
N VAL A 1 10.77 76.07 -20.66
CA VAL A 1 10.52 77.38 -20.01
C VAL A 1 10.40 77.07 -18.54
N ASN A 2 11.49 77.02 -17.80
CA ASN A 2 12.10 78.09 -16.99
C ASN A 2 11.16 78.56 -15.88
N GLN A 3 11.45 78.46 -14.61
CA GLN A 3 12.44 79.20 -13.79
C GLN A 3 12.30 78.70 -12.33
N THR A 4 13.34 78.21 -11.72
CA THR A 4 14.26 78.96 -10.82
C THR A 4 13.71 79.34 -9.45
N ALA A 5 14.44 78.85 -8.47
CA ALA A 5 14.50 79.15 -7.05
C ALA A 5 14.58 80.66 -6.74
N PRO A 6 14.50 81.10 -5.50
CA PRO A 6 15.68 81.03 -4.61
C PRO A 6 15.41 80.84 -3.11
N ASP A 7 16.42 80.38 -2.43
CA ASP A 7 16.75 80.65 -1.03
C ASP A 7 16.93 82.21 -0.87
N PRO A 8 16.86 82.82 0.32
CA PRO A 8 17.87 82.63 1.37
C PRO A 8 17.55 83.02 2.82
N VAL A 9 18.41 82.52 3.72
CA VAL A 9 19.25 83.21 4.73
C VAL A 9 18.68 83.61 6.13
N PRO A 10 19.50 83.65 7.11
CA PRO A 10 19.30 83.24 8.48
C PRO A 10 19.17 84.39 9.47
N SER A 11 18.82 84.04 10.68
CA SER A 11 19.08 85.01 11.79
C SER A 11 19.17 84.26 13.14
N GLU A 12 20.28 84.36 13.72
CA GLU A 12 20.83 84.19 15.05
C GLU A 12 20.18 85.14 16.10
N PRO A 13 20.59 85.19 17.37
CA PRO A 13 20.58 84.15 18.43
C PRO A 13 19.93 84.65 19.75
N ALA A 14 19.82 83.70 20.69
CA ALA A 14 19.90 83.69 22.14
C ALA A 14 19.07 84.68 22.99
N PRO A 15 18.76 84.44 24.26
CA PRO A 15 19.80 84.06 25.27
C PRO A 15 19.38 82.94 26.27
N ALA A 16 20.41 82.46 26.89
CA ALA A 16 20.43 81.50 27.97
C ALA A 16 19.61 81.95 29.21
N GLN A 17 18.90 81.01 29.75
CA GLN A 17 18.48 81.05 31.16
C GLN A 17 18.82 79.78 31.88
N SER A 18 19.41 80.01 33.02
CA SER A 18 20.09 79.11 33.98
C SER A 18 19.30 77.94 34.40
N ALA A 19 20.07 76.85 34.56
CA ALA A 19 19.75 75.59 35.16
C ALA A 19 19.31 75.73 36.62
N THR A 20 18.27 75.02 36.97
CA THR A 20 18.06 74.55 38.33
C THR A 20 17.96 73.02 38.26
N ALA A 21 19.01 72.40 38.81
CA ALA A 21 19.09 70.97 38.90
C ALA A 21 18.06 70.42 39.91
N GLN A 22 17.19 69.57 39.46
CA GLN A 22 16.40 68.71 40.36
C GLN A 22 17.03 67.34 40.38
N PRO A 23 17.11 66.67 41.54
CA PRO A 23 17.71 65.35 41.65
C PRO A 23 16.75 64.34 40.98
N GLN A 24 17.28 63.61 40.01
CA GLN A 24 16.65 62.44 39.43
C GLN A 24 16.63 61.30 40.49
N TYR A 25 15.46 60.95 40.97
CA TYR A 25 15.23 59.70 41.66
C TYR A 25 15.41 58.56 40.63
N THR A 26 16.44 57.78 40.82
CA THR A 26 16.66 56.50 40.12
C THR A 26 15.44 55.60 40.37
N GLN A 27 14.60 55.43 39.35
CA GLN A 27 13.61 54.38 39.35
C GLN A 27 14.36 53.03 39.37
N SER A 28 14.25 52.39 40.51
CA SER A 28 14.67 51.00 40.72
C SER A 28 14.03 50.15 39.62
N ALA A 29 14.83 49.46 38.85
CA ALA A 29 14.42 48.47 37.88
C ALA A 29 13.47 47.46 38.53
N ALA A 30 12.21 47.51 38.15
CA ALA A 30 11.24 46.49 38.50
C ALA A 30 11.72 45.17 37.88
N ALA A 31 11.89 44.17 38.74
CA ALA A 31 12.17 42.82 38.31
C ALA A 31 11.16 42.35 37.27
N PRO A 32 11.56 41.62 36.23
CA PRO A 32 10.63 41.10 35.24
C PRO A 32 9.65 40.19 35.97
N GLN A 33 8.36 40.55 35.94
CA GLN A 33 7.31 39.67 36.38
C GLN A 33 7.31 38.43 35.50
N PRO A 34 7.21 37.21 36.07
CA PRO A 34 7.05 36.03 35.27
C PRO A 34 5.77 36.16 34.46
N GLN A 35 5.91 36.23 33.15
CA GLN A 35 4.78 36.11 32.24
C GLN A 35 4.08 34.78 32.55
N PRO A 36 2.76 34.74 32.70
CA PRO A 36 2.05 33.47 32.77
C PRO A 36 2.42 32.69 31.51
N GLU A 37 3.10 31.56 31.67
CA GLU A 37 3.24 30.58 30.60
C GLU A 37 1.83 30.33 30.07
N ALA A 38 1.59 30.76 28.84
CA ALA A 38 0.39 30.39 28.13
C ALA A 38 0.41 28.87 28.03
N GLN A 39 -0.24 28.22 28.98
CA GLN A 39 -0.59 26.82 28.88
C GLN A 39 -1.38 26.72 27.57
N LEU A 40 -0.70 26.18 26.54
CA LEU A 40 -1.35 25.68 25.36
C LEU A 40 -2.25 24.55 25.82
N THR A 41 -3.44 24.89 26.32
CA THR A 41 -4.52 23.96 26.43
C THR A 41 -4.82 23.53 25.00
N GLU A 42 -4.22 22.43 24.62
CA GLU A 42 -4.56 21.70 23.41
C GLU A 42 -6.04 21.33 23.53
N THR A 43 -6.90 22.23 23.06
CA THR A 43 -8.34 22.00 23.01
C THR A 43 -8.52 20.81 22.07
N ALA A 44 -8.72 19.64 22.65
CA ALA A 44 -9.04 18.42 21.91
C ALA A 44 -10.17 18.75 20.94
N ARG A 45 -9.87 18.66 19.64
CA ARG A 45 -10.88 18.91 18.59
C ARG A 45 -12.03 17.92 18.78
N PRO A 46 -13.28 18.37 18.73
CA PRO A 46 -14.41 17.46 18.83
C PRO A 46 -14.30 16.42 17.69
N VAL A 47 -14.47 15.15 18.06
CA VAL A 47 -14.48 14.04 17.10
C VAL A 47 -15.65 14.23 16.15
N THR A 48 -15.37 14.32 14.86
CA THR A 48 -16.40 14.50 13.83
C THR A 48 -16.89 13.14 13.32
N LEU A 49 -18.08 13.11 12.74
CA LEU A 49 -18.60 11.91 12.06
C LEU A 49 -17.62 11.42 10.99
N LEU A 50 -16.94 12.34 10.31
CA LEU A 50 -15.95 12.02 9.30
C LEU A 50 -14.73 11.28 9.87
N ASP A 51 -14.30 11.65 11.09
CA ASP A 51 -13.20 10.96 11.77
C ASP A 51 -13.59 9.54 12.15
N ILE A 52 -14.83 9.34 12.59
CA ILE A 52 -15.38 8.00 12.91
C ILE A 52 -15.42 7.14 11.63
N LEU A 53 -15.93 7.68 10.52
CA LEU A 53 -15.98 6.97 9.24
C LEU A 53 -14.59 6.61 8.71
N ARG A 54 -13.63 7.51 8.81
CA ARG A 54 -12.23 7.25 8.45
C ARG A 54 -11.63 6.13 9.30
N CYS A 55 -11.82 6.19 10.62
CA CYS A 55 -11.33 5.15 11.52
C CYS A 55 -11.97 3.79 11.21
N ALA A 56 -13.27 3.74 10.95
CA ALA A 56 -13.95 2.52 10.56
C ALA A 56 -13.42 1.95 9.25
N TRP A 57 -13.18 2.81 8.26
CA TRP A 57 -12.63 2.41 6.97
C TRP A 57 -11.21 1.83 7.10
N TYR A 58 -10.31 2.52 7.82
CA TYR A 58 -8.95 2.01 8.07
C TYR A 58 -8.96 0.72 8.89
N ALA A 59 -9.83 0.61 9.90
CA ALA A 59 -9.97 -0.60 10.70
C ALA A 59 -10.42 -1.79 9.84
N GLY A 60 -11.39 -1.59 8.95
CA GLY A 60 -11.84 -2.62 8.01
C GLY A 60 -10.76 -3.03 7.01
N MET A 61 -10.00 -2.05 6.47
CA MET A 61 -8.83 -2.34 5.62
C MET A 61 -7.79 -3.19 6.35
N ALA A 62 -7.45 -2.81 7.58
CA ALA A 62 -6.48 -3.54 8.40
C ALA A 62 -6.95 -4.96 8.69
N ALA A 63 -8.22 -5.12 9.09
CA ALA A 63 -8.82 -6.43 9.35
C ALA A 63 -8.80 -7.31 8.10
N MET A 64 -9.18 -6.76 6.93
CA MET A 64 -9.16 -7.50 5.66
C MET A 64 -7.75 -7.88 5.24
N ALA A 65 -6.79 -6.96 5.35
CA ALA A 65 -5.39 -7.24 5.03
C ALA A 65 -4.82 -8.34 5.94
N LEU A 66 -5.06 -8.26 7.25
CA LEU A 66 -4.63 -9.27 8.21
C LEU A 66 -5.25 -10.62 7.92
N TRP A 67 -6.54 -10.68 7.59
CA TRP A 67 -7.22 -11.92 7.21
C TRP A 67 -6.61 -12.54 5.95
N LEU A 68 -6.37 -11.76 4.89
CA LEU A 68 -5.75 -12.25 3.66
C LEU A 68 -4.30 -12.70 3.89
N ILE A 69 -3.53 -11.99 4.69
CA ILE A 69 -2.16 -12.37 5.05
C ILE A 69 -2.19 -13.67 5.87
N ALA A 70 -3.04 -13.76 6.88
CA ALA A 70 -3.13 -14.96 7.72
C ALA A 70 -3.53 -16.21 6.91
N THR A 71 -4.53 -16.09 6.02
CA THR A 71 -4.93 -17.20 5.15
C THR A 71 -3.83 -17.60 4.19
N ASN A 72 -3.11 -16.65 3.60
CA ASN A 72 -1.97 -16.94 2.72
C ASN A 72 -0.81 -17.60 3.47
N LEU A 73 -0.45 -17.12 4.67
CA LEU A 73 0.60 -17.69 5.50
C LEU A 73 0.25 -19.10 5.99
N THR A 74 -1.00 -19.34 6.41
CA THR A 74 -1.45 -20.66 6.84
C THR A 74 -1.45 -21.66 5.68
N PHE A 75 -1.88 -21.24 4.50
CA PHE A 75 -1.83 -22.06 3.30
C PHE A 75 -0.37 -22.38 2.93
N ARG A 76 0.50 -21.39 2.89
CA ARG A 76 1.93 -21.57 2.66
C ARG A 76 2.57 -22.56 3.66
N ALA A 77 2.22 -22.46 4.95
CA ALA A 77 2.72 -23.35 5.98
C ALA A 77 2.24 -24.80 5.79
N ARG A 78 1.00 -25.00 5.32
CA ARG A 78 0.47 -26.32 4.97
C ARG A 78 1.23 -26.93 3.79
N LEU A 79 1.45 -26.16 2.74
CA LEU A 79 2.23 -26.59 1.57
C LEU A 79 3.66 -26.98 1.97
N ALA A 80 4.37 -26.14 2.73
CA ALA A 80 5.76 -26.38 3.11
C ALA A 80 5.96 -27.67 3.92
N LYS A 81 4.96 -28.10 4.71
CA LYS A 81 5.06 -29.30 5.55
C LYS A 81 4.94 -30.61 4.79
N ARG A 82 4.28 -30.64 3.65
CA ARG A 82 3.89 -31.86 2.92
C ARG A 82 4.35 -31.89 1.47
N ALA A 83 5.07 -30.87 1.01
CA ALA A 83 5.52 -30.77 -0.36
C ALA A 83 6.81 -31.55 -0.59
N ARG A 84 6.83 -32.43 -1.58
CA ARG A 84 8.00 -33.13 -2.07
C ARG A 84 8.37 -32.56 -3.45
N ARG A 85 9.57 -32.03 -3.57
CA ARG A 85 10.05 -31.51 -4.85
C ARG A 85 10.29 -32.65 -5.84
N ILE A 86 9.87 -32.44 -7.07
CA ILE A 86 10.19 -33.29 -8.21
C ILE A 86 10.78 -32.44 -9.35
N GLU A 87 11.51 -33.09 -10.22
CA GLU A 87 12.03 -32.48 -11.44
C GLU A 87 11.15 -32.88 -12.62
N TYR A 88 10.77 -31.90 -13.43
CA TYR A 88 9.99 -32.11 -14.64
C TYR A 88 10.72 -31.47 -15.84
N PRO A 89 11.11 -32.25 -16.87
CA PRO A 89 11.82 -31.74 -18.01
C PRO A 89 11.04 -30.59 -18.71
N GLY A 90 11.72 -29.48 -18.96
CA GLY A 90 11.12 -28.32 -19.61
C GLY A 90 10.39 -27.34 -18.70
N CYS A 91 10.13 -27.66 -17.45
CA CYS A 91 9.55 -26.73 -16.47
C CYS A 91 10.63 -25.89 -15.79
N LYS A 92 10.54 -24.56 -15.93
CA LYS A 92 11.47 -23.63 -15.28
C LYS A 92 11.11 -23.31 -13.85
N LEU A 93 9.86 -23.61 -13.43
CA LEU A 93 9.38 -23.38 -12.09
C LEU A 93 9.64 -24.59 -11.19
N PRO A 94 9.87 -24.39 -9.89
CA PRO A 94 9.90 -25.49 -8.94
C PRO A 94 8.55 -26.21 -8.93
N LEU A 95 8.60 -27.55 -9.04
CA LEU A 95 7.43 -28.42 -9.05
C LEU A 95 7.42 -29.27 -7.78
N TYR A 96 6.28 -29.32 -7.11
CA TYR A 96 6.09 -30.07 -5.87
C TYR A 96 4.84 -30.95 -5.93
N ILE A 97 4.95 -32.16 -5.39
CA ILE A 97 3.80 -33.04 -5.12
C ILE A 97 3.38 -32.86 -3.66
N THR A 98 2.08 -32.69 -3.43
CA THR A 98 1.54 -32.53 -2.07
C THR A 98 0.08 -32.96 -1.97
N GLU A 99 -0.29 -33.53 -0.83
CA GLU A 99 -1.68 -33.83 -0.46
C GLU A 99 -2.40 -32.61 0.15
N ALA A 100 -1.71 -31.48 0.28
CA ALA A 100 -2.27 -30.28 0.91
C ALA A 100 -3.18 -29.46 -0.01
N VAL A 101 -3.27 -29.84 -1.29
CA VAL A 101 -4.13 -29.23 -2.30
C VAL A 101 -5.08 -30.27 -2.89
N GLU A 102 -6.29 -29.86 -3.23
CA GLU A 102 -7.30 -30.71 -3.88
C GLU A 102 -7.15 -30.73 -5.39
N THR A 103 -6.58 -29.66 -5.95
CA THR A 103 -6.33 -29.51 -7.39
C THR A 103 -4.94 -28.94 -7.60
N PRO A 104 -4.26 -29.21 -8.73
CA PRO A 104 -3.04 -28.53 -9.10
C PRO A 104 -3.18 -27.02 -8.97
N CYS A 105 -2.12 -26.32 -8.55
CA CYS A 105 -2.15 -24.87 -8.43
C CYS A 105 -0.78 -24.22 -8.52
N LEU A 106 -0.73 -23.03 -9.12
CA LEU A 106 0.39 -22.10 -9.05
C LEU A 106 0.28 -21.26 -7.78
N PHE A 107 1.30 -21.32 -6.91
CA PHE A 107 1.31 -20.56 -5.67
C PHE A 107 2.60 -19.76 -5.49
N GLY A 108 2.44 -18.51 -5.01
CA GLY A 108 3.53 -17.59 -4.71
C GLY A 108 3.66 -16.46 -5.72
N VAL A 109 3.78 -15.21 -5.23
CA VAL A 109 3.90 -14.02 -6.08
C VAL A 109 5.37 -13.77 -6.45
N LEU A 110 6.26 -13.70 -5.45
CA LEU A 110 7.68 -13.39 -5.66
C LEU A 110 8.51 -14.62 -6.05
N ARG A 111 8.10 -15.78 -5.61
CA ARG A 111 8.74 -17.08 -5.91
C ARG A 111 7.66 -18.08 -6.24
N PRO A 112 7.10 -18.01 -7.45
CA PRO A 112 6.06 -18.91 -7.89
C PRO A 112 6.57 -20.34 -7.98
N ALA A 113 5.73 -21.27 -7.55
CA ALA A 113 5.98 -22.72 -7.63
C ALA A 113 4.67 -23.42 -7.97
N ILE A 114 4.77 -24.54 -8.67
CA ILE A 114 3.63 -25.37 -9.06
C ILE A 114 3.48 -26.50 -8.03
N TYR A 115 2.27 -26.70 -7.56
CA TYR A 115 1.90 -27.77 -6.65
C TYR A 115 0.90 -28.70 -7.33
N ILE A 116 1.24 -29.98 -7.37
CA ILE A 116 0.47 -31.04 -8.05
C ILE A 116 -0.02 -32.03 -7.01
N THR A 117 -1.22 -32.56 -7.21
CA THR A 117 -1.75 -33.64 -6.36
C THR A 117 -1.06 -34.98 -6.68
N PRO A 118 -0.99 -35.93 -5.73
CA PRO A 118 -0.44 -37.26 -5.99
C PRO A 118 -1.17 -37.99 -7.12
N GLU A 119 -2.48 -37.81 -7.22
CA GLU A 119 -3.32 -38.39 -8.27
C GLU A 119 -2.92 -37.89 -9.65
N ALA A 120 -2.80 -36.56 -9.82
CA ALA A 120 -2.37 -35.97 -11.09
C ALA A 120 -0.92 -36.33 -11.45
N ALA A 121 -0.07 -36.59 -10.45
CA ALA A 121 1.30 -37.03 -10.65
C ALA A 121 1.44 -38.49 -11.01
N SER A 122 0.43 -39.32 -10.76
CA SER A 122 0.46 -40.78 -11.01
C SER A 122 0.34 -41.14 -12.48
N GLU A 123 -0.26 -40.25 -13.29
CA GLU A 123 -0.51 -40.48 -14.70
C GLU A 123 0.26 -39.43 -15.54
N PRO A 124 1.14 -39.86 -16.46
CA PRO A 124 2.01 -38.96 -17.21
C PRO A 124 1.24 -37.91 -18.08
N GLU A 125 0.11 -38.29 -18.66
CA GLU A 125 -0.70 -37.38 -19.48
C GLU A 125 -1.37 -36.32 -18.62
N THR A 126 -1.97 -36.71 -17.50
CA THR A 126 -2.59 -35.80 -16.52
C THR A 126 -1.57 -34.86 -15.90
N LEU A 127 -0.37 -35.36 -15.60
CA LEU A 127 0.73 -34.55 -15.10
C LEU A 127 1.15 -33.49 -16.13
N ALA A 128 1.36 -33.91 -17.40
CA ALA A 128 1.76 -32.99 -18.47
C ALA A 128 0.72 -31.89 -18.68
N HIS A 129 -0.55 -32.27 -18.73
CA HIS A 129 -1.67 -31.32 -18.86
C HIS A 129 -1.71 -30.33 -17.69
N SER A 130 -1.63 -30.85 -16.45
CA SER A 130 -1.66 -30.00 -15.26
C SER A 130 -0.47 -29.04 -15.20
N VAL A 131 0.74 -29.48 -15.54
CA VAL A 131 1.93 -28.63 -15.58
C VAL A 131 1.79 -27.53 -16.63
N GLU A 132 1.29 -27.87 -17.85
CA GLU A 132 1.12 -26.88 -18.91
C GLU A 132 0.03 -25.85 -18.54
N HIS A 133 -1.06 -26.27 -17.90
CA HIS A 133 -2.10 -25.40 -17.40
C HIS A 133 -1.54 -24.38 -16.38
N GLU A 134 -0.81 -24.85 -15.36
CA GLU A 134 -0.21 -23.97 -14.35
C GLU A 134 0.90 -23.06 -14.93
N LEU A 135 1.65 -23.53 -15.92
CA LEU A 135 2.59 -22.69 -16.65
C LEU A 135 1.89 -21.62 -17.47
N THR A 136 0.69 -21.88 -17.94
CA THR A 136 -0.12 -20.90 -18.66
C THR A 136 -0.57 -19.79 -17.73
N HIS A 137 -1.05 -20.10 -16.51
CA HIS A 137 -1.29 -19.11 -15.46
C HIS A 137 -0.07 -18.25 -15.15
N TYR A 138 1.10 -18.88 -15.06
CA TYR A 138 2.34 -18.14 -14.84
C TYR A 138 2.67 -17.19 -16.00
N ARG A 139 2.53 -17.62 -17.26
CA ARG A 139 2.77 -16.80 -18.46
C ARG A 139 1.81 -15.64 -18.60
N HIS A 140 0.54 -15.83 -18.22
CA HIS A 140 -0.49 -14.78 -18.19
C HIS A 140 -0.30 -13.80 -17.02
N GLY A 141 0.56 -14.14 -16.05
CA GLY A 141 0.80 -13.29 -14.89
C GLY A 141 -0.34 -13.30 -13.87
N ASP A 142 -1.13 -14.38 -13.83
CA ASP A 142 -2.33 -14.48 -12.98
C ASP A 142 -2.03 -14.34 -11.49
N HIS A 143 -0.82 -14.71 -11.07
CA HIS A 143 -0.33 -14.47 -9.70
C HIS A 143 -0.18 -12.98 -9.38
N ILE A 144 0.14 -12.12 -10.37
CA ILE A 144 0.20 -10.67 -10.23
C ILE A 144 -1.23 -10.10 -10.20
N TRP A 145 -2.10 -10.58 -11.11
CA TRP A 145 -3.51 -10.19 -11.12
C TRP A 145 -4.23 -10.60 -9.83
N ALA A 146 -3.88 -11.74 -9.24
CA ALA A 146 -4.39 -12.17 -7.93
C ALA A 146 -4.00 -11.17 -6.82
N LEU A 147 -2.77 -10.65 -6.83
CA LEU A 147 -2.34 -9.63 -5.88
C LEU A 147 -3.13 -8.32 -6.07
N LEU A 148 -3.35 -7.90 -7.33
CA LEU A 148 -4.14 -6.71 -7.62
C LEU A 148 -5.59 -6.85 -7.13
N ARG A 149 -6.22 -8.02 -7.36
CA ARG A 149 -7.56 -8.33 -6.81
C ARG A 149 -7.59 -8.24 -5.28
N CYS A 150 -6.59 -8.80 -4.61
CA CYS A 150 -6.47 -8.69 -3.14
C CYS A 150 -6.35 -7.22 -2.69
N LEU A 151 -5.57 -6.41 -3.39
CA LEU A 151 -5.44 -4.98 -3.07
C LEU A 151 -6.77 -4.24 -3.23
N CYS A 152 -7.50 -4.49 -4.32
CA CYS A 152 -8.83 -3.91 -4.52
C CYS A 152 -9.80 -4.31 -3.40
N LEU A 153 -9.80 -5.59 -3.00
CA LEU A 153 -10.64 -6.09 -1.90
C LEU A 153 -10.28 -5.46 -0.55
N VAL A 154 -9.01 -5.20 -0.27
CA VAL A 154 -8.57 -4.50 0.95
C VAL A 154 -9.05 -3.06 0.95
N LEU A 155 -8.88 -2.33 -0.16
CA LEU A 155 -9.26 -0.92 -0.25
C LEU A 155 -10.78 -0.71 -0.22
N HIS A 156 -11.53 -1.63 -0.84
CA HIS A 156 -12.99 -1.54 -1.01
C HIS A 156 -13.70 -2.73 -0.35
N TRP A 157 -13.24 -3.12 0.84
CA TRP A 157 -13.74 -4.28 1.57
C TRP A 157 -15.26 -4.28 1.81
N TYR A 158 -15.86 -3.11 1.86
CA TYR A 158 -17.29 -2.88 2.08
C TYR A 158 -18.14 -2.91 0.80
N ASP A 159 -17.52 -2.89 -0.39
CA ASP A 159 -18.25 -2.79 -1.67
C ASP A 159 -18.48 -4.19 -2.29
N PRO A 160 -19.73 -4.66 -2.37
CA PRO A 160 -20.05 -5.97 -2.93
C PRO A 160 -19.74 -6.08 -4.44
N LEU A 161 -19.71 -4.95 -5.16
CA LEU A 161 -19.37 -4.96 -6.59
C LEU A 161 -17.90 -5.31 -6.82
N VAL A 162 -17.02 -4.89 -5.93
CA VAL A 162 -15.59 -5.24 -6.00
C VAL A 162 -15.38 -6.73 -5.73
N TRP A 163 -16.17 -7.34 -4.84
CA TRP A 163 -16.15 -8.79 -4.61
C TRP A 163 -16.63 -9.56 -5.84
N LEU A 164 -17.72 -9.09 -6.46
CA LEU A 164 -18.23 -9.68 -7.70
C LEU A 164 -17.21 -9.55 -8.83
N ALA A 165 -16.62 -8.37 -9.02
CA ALA A 165 -15.59 -8.14 -10.03
C ALA A 165 -14.36 -9.04 -9.83
N ALA A 166 -13.92 -9.23 -8.58
CA ALA A 166 -12.81 -10.12 -8.23
C ALA A 166 -13.15 -11.60 -8.58
N ALA A 167 -14.38 -12.04 -8.31
CA ALA A 167 -14.85 -13.39 -8.66
C ALA A 167 -14.92 -13.60 -10.16
N LEU A 168 -15.50 -12.66 -10.91
CA LEU A 168 -15.60 -12.72 -12.37
C LEU A 168 -14.21 -12.69 -13.02
N SER A 169 -13.32 -11.78 -12.59
CA SER A 169 -11.95 -11.72 -13.09
C SER A 169 -11.17 -13.02 -12.86
N ARG A 170 -11.41 -13.73 -11.76
CA ARG A 170 -10.82 -15.04 -11.53
C ARG A 170 -11.36 -16.07 -12.53
N ARG A 171 -12.68 -16.10 -12.72
CA ARG A 171 -13.32 -17.01 -13.68
C ARG A 171 -12.84 -16.78 -15.11
N ASP A 172 -12.68 -15.51 -15.52
CA ASP A 172 -12.21 -15.17 -16.86
C ASP A 172 -10.74 -15.64 -17.05
N ALA A 173 -9.89 -15.52 -16.02
CA ALA A 173 -8.53 -16.04 -16.05
C ALA A 173 -8.49 -17.57 -16.23
N GLU A 174 -9.35 -18.32 -15.53
CA GLU A 174 -9.47 -19.78 -15.69
C GLU A 174 -9.88 -20.15 -17.14
N LEU A 175 -10.91 -19.49 -17.68
CA LEU A 175 -11.37 -19.74 -19.06
C LEU A 175 -10.28 -19.45 -20.08
N ALA A 176 -9.53 -18.36 -19.92
CA ALA A 176 -8.43 -17.99 -20.80
C ALA A 176 -7.26 -18.99 -20.72
N CYS A 177 -6.98 -19.52 -19.53
CA CYS A 177 -5.95 -20.54 -19.33
C CYS A 177 -6.35 -21.88 -19.93
N ASP A 178 -7.60 -22.30 -19.78
CA ASP A 178 -8.14 -23.54 -20.39
C ASP A 178 -8.03 -23.47 -21.91
N GLU A 179 -8.49 -22.38 -22.52
CA GLU A 179 -8.41 -22.21 -23.98
C GLU A 179 -6.97 -22.23 -24.48
N ALA A 180 -6.07 -21.53 -23.80
CA ALA A 180 -4.66 -21.47 -24.18
C ALA A 180 -3.95 -22.83 -24.01
N THR A 181 -4.29 -23.59 -22.98
CA THR A 181 -3.73 -24.93 -22.72
C THR A 181 -4.18 -25.91 -23.80
N ILE A 182 -5.48 -25.96 -24.11
CA ILE A 182 -6.04 -26.85 -25.17
C ILE A 182 -5.38 -26.52 -26.51
N ARG A 183 -5.21 -25.25 -26.86
CA ARG A 183 -4.58 -24.84 -28.11
C ARG A 183 -3.13 -25.35 -28.21
N ARG A 184 -2.34 -25.21 -27.14
CA ARG A 184 -0.94 -25.67 -27.11
C ARG A 184 -0.77 -27.17 -27.20
N LEU A 185 -1.59 -27.91 -26.46
CA LEU A 185 -1.55 -29.37 -26.51
C LEU A 185 -1.98 -29.88 -27.87
N GLY A 186 -3.03 -29.33 -28.46
CA GLY A 186 -3.49 -29.68 -29.81
C GLY A 186 -2.48 -29.29 -30.92
N GLU A 187 -1.66 -28.26 -30.73
CA GLU A 187 -0.54 -27.94 -31.63
C GLU A 187 0.62 -28.93 -31.48
N ALA A 188 0.92 -29.35 -30.22
CA ALA A 188 1.98 -30.33 -29.96
C ALA A 188 1.66 -31.73 -30.51
N GLU A 189 0.39 -32.15 -30.54
CA GLU A 189 -0.06 -33.42 -31.12
C GLU A 189 -0.01 -33.42 -32.67
N ARG A 190 0.02 -32.24 -33.28
CA ARG A 190 0.05 -32.08 -34.76
C ARG A 190 1.46 -31.94 -35.32
N ALA A 191 2.47 -31.71 -34.48
CA ALA A 191 3.87 -31.46 -34.85
C ALA A 191 4.70 -32.74 -34.78
#